data_473fee4c7167bf434f989206ce1d03f6
#
_entry.id   473fee4c7167bf434f989206ce1d03f6
#
_cell.length_a   1.000
_cell.length_b   1.000
_cell.length_c   1.000
_cell.angle_alpha   90.00
_cell.angle_beta   90.00
_cell.angle_gamma   90.00
#
_symmetry.space_group_name_H-M   'P 1'
#
loop_
_entity.id
_entity.type
_entity.pdbx_description
1 polymer ?
#
loop_
_entity_poly.entity_id
_entity_poly.type
_entity_poly.pdbx_seq_one_letter_code
_entity_poly.pdbx_strand_id
1 'polypeptide(L)'
;ITDLLGRVEVEADEELIDKNIKDKVVLVTGAGGSIGSEISRQALKNKPRKLIILDSNEYALYLVQQELCKDTSISVIPILGSVTNQRRIDEVIRAFGVQTIYHAAAFKHVPIVESNPFEAVNNNIFGTLRCVTAAIENSVETFVLISTDKAVRPTNIMGATKRFAELILQSLAHKIVNQGATTITMVRFGNVLDSSGSVIPMFKKQIKSGGPITVTDPRIVRYFMTISEAVELVIQASAMSEEGNLFVLDMGKPILIADLATKMIQLSGLQVADVSNPDGDIEIKYIGLRPGEKLYEEILATKATIKTENPLIFRAEEEIIEWTLLKPILEELKISCIETDLTEIRRILSRRTTMTAANTSGDPVPAIPEADATGDVAKIYADIRATQQAPVVNLIWRHLATFPNGLAWAWESL
;
A
#
# COMPACT_ATOMS: atom_id res chain seq x y z
N ILE A 1 21.81 -11.50 -1.48
CA ILE A 1 20.40 -11.42 -1.94
C ILE A 1 20.17 -10.11 -2.70
N THR A 2 20.75 -8.99 -2.26
CA THR A 2 20.70 -7.69 -2.98
C THR A 2 21.19 -7.81 -4.42
N ASP A 3 22.24 -8.61 -4.66
CA ASP A 3 22.77 -8.88 -6.01
C ASP A 3 21.76 -9.54 -6.97
N LEU A 4 20.68 -10.12 -6.41
CA LEU A 4 19.58 -10.69 -7.22
C LEU A 4 18.73 -9.63 -7.93
N LEU A 5 18.77 -8.39 -7.46
CA LEU A 5 17.96 -7.30 -8.03
C LEU A 5 18.59 -6.69 -9.28
N GLY A 6 19.91 -6.77 -9.44
CA GLY A 6 20.64 -6.14 -10.57
C GLY A 6 20.33 -4.64 -10.69
N ARG A 7 19.99 -3.97 -9.58
CA ARG A 7 19.69 -2.53 -9.55
C ARG A 7 20.99 -1.74 -9.42
N VAL A 8 21.04 -0.63 -10.13
CA VAL A 8 22.13 0.34 -9.98
C VAL A 8 21.74 1.25 -8.79
N GLU A 9 22.63 1.36 -7.82
CA GLU A 9 22.46 2.34 -6.73
C GLU A 9 22.60 3.75 -7.33
N VAL A 10 21.65 4.60 -7.04
CA VAL A 10 21.68 6.03 -7.40
C VAL A 10 22.19 6.78 -6.17
N GLU A 11 23.14 7.68 -6.37
CA GLU A 11 23.66 8.50 -5.27
C GLU A 11 22.52 9.30 -4.62
N ALA A 12 22.49 9.31 -3.30
CA ALA A 12 21.51 10.01 -2.51
C ALA A 12 21.73 11.54 -2.63
N ASP A 13 20.68 12.30 -2.81
CA ASP A 13 20.72 13.75 -2.74
C ASP A 13 20.66 14.20 -1.27
N GLU A 14 21.83 14.61 -0.74
CA GLU A 14 21.97 15.01 0.66
C GLU A 14 21.14 16.24 1.00
N GLU A 15 20.92 17.18 0.07
CA GLU A 15 20.10 18.36 0.32
C GLU A 15 18.63 17.99 0.52
N LEU A 16 18.11 17.07 -0.31
CA LEU A 16 16.76 16.57 -0.16
C LEU A 16 16.58 15.76 1.13
N ILE A 17 17.59 14.98 1.52
CA ILE A 17 17.54 14.19 2.76
C ILE A 17 17.52 15.11 3.98
N ASP A 18 18.36 16.13 4.00
CA ASP A 18 18.50 17.07 5.14
C ASP A 18 17.23 17.91 5.37
N LYS A 19 16.52 18.29 4.30
CA LYS A 19 15.42 19.28 4.32
C LYS A 19 14.35 19.02 5.38
N ASN A 20 13.95 17.78 5.58
CA ASN A 20 12.86 17.41 6.49
C ASN A 20 13.34 16.72 7.78
N ILE A 21 14.66 16.56 7.98
CA ILE A 21 15.21 15.80 9.11
C ILE A 21 16.20 16.63 9.93
N LYS A 22 17.17 17.24 9.28
CA LYS A 22 18.27 17.94 9.96
C LYS A 22 17.76 19.06 10.87
N ASP A 23 18.25 19.05 12.10
CA ASP A 23 17.87 20.02 13.14
C ASP A 23 16.36 20.08 13.48
N LYS A 24 15.55 19.11 12.99
CA LYS A 24 14.11 19.01 13.25
C LYS A 24 13.78 17.97 14.31
N VAL A 25 12.61 18.10 14.89
CA VAL A 25 12.01 17.04 15.73
C VAL A 25 11.20 16.13 14.82
N VAL A 26 11.67 14.89 14.68
CA VAL A 26 11.08 13.88 13.79
C VAL A 26 10.32 12.85 14.59
N LEU A 27 9.09 12.56 14.20
CA LEU A 27 8.26 11.47 14.72
C LEU A 27 8.12 10.38 13.66
N VAL A 28 8.42 9.14 14.04
CA VAL A 28 8.17 7.96 13.22
C VAL A 28 7.11 7.10 13.90
N THR A 29 5.95 6.90 13.26
CA THR A 29 4.92 5.97 13.74
C THR A 29 5.07 4.61 13.08
N GLY A 30 4.77 3.52 13.81
CA GLY A 30 5.07 2.17 13.34
C GLY A 30 6.58 1.89 13.32
N ALA A 31 7.31 2.52 14.23
CA ALA A 31 8.77 2.49 14.30
C ALA A 31 9.35 1.09 14.54
N GLY A 32 8.59 0.17 15.15
CA GLY A 32 8.96 -1.23 15.33
C GLY A 32 8.87 -2.09 14.07
N GLY A 33 8.20 -1.59 13.01
CA GLY A 33 8.10 -2.27 11.72
C GLY A 33 9.38 -2.13 10.88
N SER A 34 9.50 -2.96 9.82
CA SER A 34 10.69 -2.96 8.94
C SER A 34 10.97 -1.60 8.29
N ILE A 35 9.94 -0.90 7.81
CA ILE A 35 10.09 0.43 7.19
C ILE A 35 10.31 1.49 8.27
N GLY A 36 9.49 1.50 9.33
CA GLY A 36 9.60 2.50 10.39
C GLY A 36 10.95 2.46 11.11
N SER A 37 11.50 1.27 11.38
CA SER A 37 12.83 1.13 11.98
C SER A 37 13.94 1.65 11.06
N GLU A 38 13.84 1.39 9.75
CA GLU A 38 14.82 1.90 8.79
C GLU A 38 14.71 3.43 8.60
N ILE A 39 13.48 3.97 8.54
CA ILE A 39 13.29 5.45 8.58
C ILE A 39 13.96 6.04 9.82
N SER A 40 13.80 5.39 10.97
CA SER A 40 14.40 5.86 12.23
C SER A 40 15.93 5.82 12.19
N ARG A 41 16.54 4.78 11.59
CA ARG A 41 18.01 4.68 11.39
C ARG A 41 18.52 5.79 10.47
N GLN A 42 17.88 5.97 9.32
CA GLN A 42 18.31 6.97 8.35
C GLN A 42 18.05 8.39 8.86
N ALA A 43 16.91 8.64 9.52
CA ALA A 43 16.66 9.91 10.17
C ALA A 43 17.76 10.23 11.20
N LEU A 44 18.14 9.26 12.02
CA LEU A 44 19.19 9.47 13.04
C LEU A 44 20.55 9.83 12.43
N LYS A 45 20.93 9.21 11.31
CA LYS A 45 22.16 9.53 10.55
C LYS A 45 22.17 10.98 10.08
N ASN A 46 21.01 11.54 9.74
CA ASN A 46 20.86 12.90 9.22
C ASN A 46 20.60 13.95 10.32
N LYS A 47 21.04 13.66 11.53
CA LYS A 47 21.17 14.58 12.68
C LYS A 47 19.91 15.39 12.98
N PRO A 48 18.77 14.72 13.30
CA PRO A 48 17.59 15.42 13.80
C PRO A 48 17.90 16.05 15.17
N ARG A 49 17.17 17.10 15.53
CA ARG A 49 17.27 17.67 16.88
C ARG A 49 16.79 16.68 17.95
N LYS A 50 15.74 15.91 17.64
CA LYS A 50 15.22 14.79 18.42
C LYS A 50 14.57 13.76 17.49
N LEU A 51 14.65 12.50 17.82
CA LEU A 51 13.93 11.44 17.16
C LEU A 51 12.92 10.81 18.11
N ILE A 52 11.65 10.82 17.75
CA ILE A 52 10.57 10.18 18.51
C ILE A 52 10.14 8.96 17.74
N ILE A 53 10.16 7.80 18.39
CA ILE A 53 9.76 6.52 17.82
C ILE A 53 8.50 6.04 18.52
N LEU A 54 7.40 5.86 17.77
CA LEU A 54 6.11 5.44 18.31
C LEU A 54 5.68 4.11 17.70
N ASP A 55 5.33 3.15 18.55
CA ASP A 55 4.73 1.88 18.15
C ASP A 55 3.75 1.39 19.21
N SER A 56 2.79 0.55 18.80
CA SER A 56 1.88 -0.16 19.70
C SER A 56 2.47 -1.48 20.20
N ASN A 57 3.52 -2.00 19.58
CA ASN A 57 4.22 -3.20 19.98
C ASN A 57 5.41 -2.85 20.87
N GLU A 58 5.27 -3.08 22.18
CA GLU A 58 6.31 -2.79 23.18
C GLU A 58 7.65 -3.45 22.85
N TYR A 59 7.65 -4.74 22.53
CA TYR A 59 8.87 -5.48 22.27
C TYR A 59 9.62 -4.98 21.05
N ALA A 60 8.90 -4.72 19.95
CA ALA A 60 9.50 -4.16 18.74
C ALA A 60 10.06 -2.76 18.99
N LEU A 61 9.34 -1.93 19.74
CA LEU A 61 9.78 -0.58 20.12
C LEU A 61 11.06 -0.64 20.97
N TYR A 62 11.09 -1.54 21.96
CA TYR A 62 12.27 -1.76 22.81
C TYR A 62 13.51 -2.14 21.99
N LEU A 63 13.38 -3.10 21.04
CA LEU A 63 14.50 -3.54 20.22
C LEU A 63 15.06 -2.39 19.36
N VAL A 64 14.19 -1.62 18.72
CA VAL A 64 14.60 -0.47 17.89
C VAL A 64 15.26 0.60 18.75
N GLN A 65 14.70 0.91 19.93
CA GLN A 65 15.33 1.86 20.85
C GLN A 65 16.74 1.41 21.28
N GLN A 66 16.89 0.14 21.68
CA GLN A 66 18.18 -0.41 22.08
C GLN A 66 19.23 -0.32 20.96
N GLU A 67 18.80 -0.50 19.72
CA GLU A 67 19.68 -0.37 18.55
C GLU A 67 20.10 1.09 18.34
N LEU A 68 19.11 1.99 18.26
CA LEU A 68 19.34 3.40 17.92
C LEU A 68 20.12 4.18 18.97
N CYS A 69 20.03 3.80 20.24
CA CYS A 69 20.72 4.51 21.33
C CYS A 69 22.19 4.12 21.54
N LYS A 70 22.73 3.15 20.77
CA LYS A 70 24.09 2.62 21.03
C LYS A 70 25.21 3.64 20.79
N ASP A 71 25.11 4.39 19.69
CA ASP A 71 26.23 5.21 19.20
C ASP A 71 25.78 6.64 18.85
N THR A 72 24.84 7.23 19.62
CA THR A 72 24.34 8.59 19.34
C THR A 72 24.25 9.46 20.58
N SER A 73 24.55 10.75 20.40
CA SER A 73 24.25 11.80 21.38
C SER A 73 22.86 12.40 21.18
N ILE A 74 22.16 12.03 20.11
CA ILE A 74 20.82 12.55 19.79
C ILE A 74 19.79 11.87 20.69
N SER A 75 18.85 12.66 21.22
CA SER A 75 17.78 12.13 22.06
C SER A 75 16.80 11.29 21.24
N VAL A 76 16.77 9.97 21.46
CA VAL A 76 15.80 9.03 20.92
C VAL A 76 14.75 8.72 21.98
N ILE A 77 13.50 9.09 21.73
CA ILE A 77 12.41 9.01 22.69
C ILE A 77 11.40 7.94 22.26
N PRO A 78 11.31 6.80 22.97
CA PRO A 78 10.31 5.77 22.67
C PRO A 78 8.95 6.16 23.28
N ILE A 79 7.91 6.04 22.47
CA ILE A 79 6.52 6.27 22.85
C ILE A 79 5.71 4.98 22.58
N LEU A 80 5.30 4.33 23.63
CA LEU A 80 4.33 3.24 23.51
C LEU A 80 2.94 3.84 23.30
N GLY A 81 2.31 3.52 22.16
CA GLY A 81 1.01 4.07 21.81
C GLY A 81 0.50 3.62 20.45
N SER A 82 -0.80 3.70 20.27
CA SER A 82 -1.48 3.40 19.01
C SER A 82 -1.83 4.68 18.27
N VAL A 83 -1.69 4.65 16.94
CA VAL A 83 -2.14 5.73 16.04
C VAL A 83 -3.67 5.91 16.04
N THR A 84 -4.40 4.94 16.57
CA THR A 84 -5.84 5.03 16.75
C THR A 84 -6.25 5.89 17.95
N ASN A 85 -5.30 6.29 18.80
CA ASN A 85 -5.52 7.19 19.92
C ASN A 85 -5.08 8.63 19.56
N GLN A 86 -5.99 9.41 18.98
CA GLN A 86 -5.72 10.79 18.55
C GLN A 86 -5.18 11.67 19.68
N ARG A 87 -5.77 11.57 20.89
CA ARG A 87 -5.31 12.35 22.04
C ARG A 87 -3.84 12.09 22.36
N ARG A 88 -3.41 10.81 22.29
CA ARG A 88 -2.01 10.45 22.55
C ARG A 88 -1.07 11.02 21.49
N ILE A 89 -1.46 10.99 20.22
CA ILE A 89 -0.69 11.57 19.11
C ILE A 89 -0.56 13.10 19.30
N ASP A 90 -1.66 13.75 19.61
CA ASP A 90 -1.73 15.18 19.84
C ASP A 90 -0.85 15.63 21.03
N GLU A 91 -0.91 14.89 22.16
CA GLU A 91 -0.03 15.09 23.32
C GLU A 91 1.46 14.98 22.94
N VAL A 92 1.83 13.97 22.15
CA VAL A 92 3.21 13.75 21.70
C VAL A 92 3.67 14.90 20.79
N ILE A 93 2.87 15.27 19.80
CA ILE A 93 3.21 16.37 18.87
C ILE A 93 3.48 17.66 19.67
N ARG A 94 2.58 18.04 20.58
CA ARG A 94 2.71 19.26 21.38
C ARG A 94 3.87 19.22 22.36
N ALA A 95 4.01 18.12 23.10
CA ALA A 95 5.03 18.00 24.14
C ALA A 95 6.46 18.10 23.59
N PHE A 96 6.68 17.61 22.37
CA PHE A 96 8.00 17.59 21.77
C PHE A 96 8.21 18.63 20.67
N GLY A 97 7.16 19.32 20.23
CA GLY A 97 7.23 20.27 19.12
C GLY A 97 7.61 19.58 17.82
N VAL A 98 6.89 18.51 17.46
CA VAL A 98 7.17 17.71 16.27
C VAL A 98 7.01 18.53 15.00
N GLN A 99 8.01 18.47 14.12
CA GLN A 99 8.05 19.20 12.85
C GLN A 99 7.87 18.29 11.64
N THR A 100 8.33 17.04 11.72
CA THR A 100 8.20 16.07 10.62
C THR A 100 7.63 14.75 11.15
N ILE A 101 6.64 14.19 10.46
CA ILE A 101 6.04 12.88 10.77
C ILE A 101 6.20 11.95 9.59
N TYR A 102 6.85 10.80 9.82
CA TYR A 102 6.82 9.66 8.91
C TYR A 102 5.82 8.62 9.44
N HIS A 103 4.69 8.47 8.74
CA HIS A 103 3.61 7.59 9.14
C HIS A 103 3.72 6.23 8.46
N ALA A 104 4.40 5.28 9.14
CA ALA A 104 4.59 3.90 8.67
C ALA A 104 3.71 2.87 9.42
N ALA A 105 2.91 3.31 10.37
CA ALA A 105 2.00 2.44 11.13
C ALA A 105 0.85 1.96 10.24
N ALA A 106 0.83 0.66 9.89
CA ALA A 106 -0.26 0.03 9.16
C ALA A 106 -0.26 -1.49 9.35
N PHE A 107 -1.44 -2.12 9.31
CA PHE A 107 -1.56 -3.57 9.14
C PHE A 107 -1.41 -3.90 7.65
N LYS A 108 -0.45 -4.79 7.31
CA LYS A 108 -0.03 -5.06 5.93
C LYS A 108 -0.22 -6.50 5.46
N HIS A 109 -0.44 -7.45 6.37
CA HIS A 109 -0.54 -8.86 6.00
C HIS A 109 -1.94 -9.17 5.46
N VAL A 110 -2.05 -9.31 4.13
CA VAL A 110 -3.32 -9.49 3.42
C VAL A 110 -4.20 -10.58 4.05
N PRO A 111 -3.73 -11.82 4.32
CA PRO A 111 -4.59 -12.84 4.90
C PRO A 111 -5.13 -12.51 6.29
N ILE A 112 -4.33 -11.82 7.11
CA ILE A 112 -4.76 -11.41 8.45
C ILE A 112 -5.78 -10.28 8.36
N VAL A 113 -5.54 -9.31 7.48
CA VAL A 113 -6.44 -8.16 7.28
C VAL A 113 -7.78 -8.61 6.68
N GLU A 114 -7.78 -9.57 5.74
CA GLU A 114 -9.02 -10.14 5.20
C GLU A 114 -9.91 -10.79 6.28
N SER A 115 -9.28 -11.39 7.29
CA SER A 115 -9.98 -11.99 8.43
C SER A 115 -10.32 -10.98 9.54
N ASN A 116 -9.75 -9.78 9.50
CA ASN A 116 -9.90 -8.75 10.54
C ASN A 116 -10.14 -7.35 9.92
N PRO A 117 -11.19 -7.17 9.12
CA PRO A 117 -11.41 -5.93 8.37
C PRO A 117 -11.67 -4.72 9.26
N PHE A 118 -12.36 -4.88 10.39
CA PHE A 118 -12.64 -3.80 11.35
C PHE A 118 -11.35 -3.19 11.89
N GLU A 119 -10.41 -4.04 12.30
CA GLU A 119 -9.12 -3.62 12.82
C GLU A 119 -8.31 -2.89 11.75
N ALA A 120 -8.34 -3.40 10.51
CA ALA A 120 -7.66 -2.77 9.40
C ALA A 120 -8.24 -1.39 9.06
N VAL A 121 -9.57 -1.24 9.05
CA VAL A 121 -10.24 0.05 8.85
C VAL A 121 -9.90 1.02 9.98
N ASN A 122 -10.01 0.57 11.23
CA ASN A 122 -9.72 1.43 12.39
C ASN A 122 -8.25 1.88 12.40
N ASN A 123 -7.30 0.98 12.13
CA ASN A 123 -5.88 1.31 12.15
C ASN A 123 -5.42 2.06 10.89
N ASN A 124 -5.68 1.51 9.70
CA ASN A 124 -5.10 2.03 8.47
C ASN A 124 -5.84 3.27 7.95
N ILE A 125 -7.18 3.36 8.12
CA ILE A 125 -7.99 4.49 7.68
C ILE A 125 -8.10 5.52 8.80
N PHE A 126 -8.76 5.14 9.90
CA PHE A 126 -9.03 6.10 10.98
C PHE A 126 -7.77 6.46 11.78
N GLY A 127 -6.81 5.53 11.92
CA GLY A 127 -5.51 5.84 12.52
C GLY A 127 -4.75 6.89 11.70
N THR A 128 -4.71 6.73 10.37
CA THR A 128 -4.10 7.73 9.48
C THR A 128 -4.84 9.07 9.55
N LEU A 129 -6.18 9.06 9.50
CA LEU A 129 -6.99 10.29 9.64
C LEU A 129 -6.69 11.03 10.94
N ARG A 130 -6.63 10.32 12.07
CA ARG A 130 -6.32 10.91 13.37
C ARG A 130 -4.92 11.50 13.44
N CYS A 131 -3.93 10.78 12.87
CA CYS A 131 -2.55 11.28 12.83
C CYS A 131 -2.41 12.54 11.97
N VAL A 132 -2.96 12.55 10.76
CA VAL A 132 -2.85 13.73 9.88
C VAL A 132 -3.67 14.91 10.43
N THR A 133 -4.82 14.66 11.04
CA THR A 133 -5.62 15.71 11.69
C THR A 133 -4.82 16.34 12.83
N ALA A 134 -4.22 15.55 13.71
CA ALA A 134 -3.38 16.05 14.78
C ALA A 134 -2.15 16.82 14.24
N ALA A 135 -1.56 16.38 13.13
CA ALA A 135 -0.45 17.08 12.48
C ALA A 135 -0.88 18.47 11.97
N ILE A 136 -2.01 18.57 11.28
CA ILE A 136 -2.56 19.83 10.75
C ILE A 136 -2.93 20.78 11.91
N GLU A 137 -3.64 20.30 12.92
CA GLU A 137 -4.09 21.08 14.08
C GLU A 137 -2.92 21.66 14.90
N ASN A 138 -1.76 21.00 14.85
CA ASN A 138 -0.54 21.46 15.54
C ASN A 138 0.52 22.06 14.60
N SER A 139 0.16 22.37 13.36
CA SER A 139 1.05 23.00 12.37
C SER A 139 2.38 22.25 12.17
N VAL A 140 2.32 20.91 12.14
CA VAL A 140 3.47 20.08 11.78
C VAL A 140 3.88 20.42 10.34
N GLU A 141 5.17 20.69 10.10
CA GLU A 141 5.63 21.14 8.79
C GLU A 141 5.46 20.09 7.69
N THR A 142 5.78 18.83 7.99
CA THR A 142 5.76 17.73 7.01
C THR A 142 5.10 16.47 7.56
N PHE A 143 4.14 15.93 6.81
CA PHE A 143 3.50 14.65 7.08
C PHE A 143 3.66 13.70 5.88
N VAL A 144 4.29 12.56 6.08
CA VAL A 144 4.60 11.58 5.03
C VAL A 144 3.90 10.26 5.31
N LEU A 145 3.02 9.83 4.40
CA LEU A 145 2.38 8.51 4.45
C LEU A 145 3.20 7.49 3.66
N ILE A 146 3.56 6.40 4.30
CA ILE A 146 4.09 5.23 3.61
C ILE A 146 2.92 4.44 3.01
N SER A 147 2.89 4.33 1.69
CA SER A 147 1.86 3.58 0.96
C SER A 147 2.43 2.39 0.19
N THR A 148 1.65 1.79 -0.69
CA THR A 148 1.99 0.52 -1.36
C THR A 148 1.40 0.46 -2.77
N ASP A 149 2.01 -0.35 -3.64
CA ASP A 149 1.49 -0.77 -4.94
C ASP A 149 0.08 -1.39 -4.85
N LYS A 150 -0.24 -2.06 -3.73
CA LYS A 150 -1.53 -2.71 -3.50
C LYS A 150 -2.70 -1.74 -3.28
N ALA A 151 -2.41 -0.44 -3.10
CA ALA A 151 -3.42 0.63 -3.11
C ALA A 151 -3.94 0.94 -4.54
N VAL A 152 -3.24 0.48 -5.58
CA VAL A 152 -3.65 0.63 -6.96
C VAL A 152 -4.67 -0.43 -7.34
N ARG A 153 -5.88 -0.03 -7.74
CA ARG A 153 -6.99 -0.94 -8.09
C ARG A 153 -7.07 -2.13 -7.12
N PRO A 154 -7.29 -1.89 -5.82
CA PRO A 154 -7.16 -2.90 -4.79
C PRO A 154 -8.13 -4.05 -4.98
N THR A 155 -7.64 -5.27 -4.84
CA THR A 155 -8.42 -6.52 -4.90
C THR A 155 -8.61 -7.16 -3.53
N ASN A 156 -8.12 -6.49 -2.48
CA ASN A 156 -8.18 -6.96 -1.10
C ASN A 156 -8.39 -5.78 -0.13
N ILE A 157 -8.85 -6.10 1.08
CA ILE A 157 -9.17 -5.10 2.12
C ILE A 157 -7.93 -4.28 2.50
N MET A 158 -6.76 -4.92 2.62
CA MET A 158 -5.54 -4.21 2.98
C MET A 158 -5.21 -3.11 1.96
N GLY A 159 -5.20 -3.44 0.68
CA GLY A 159 -4.99 -2.47 -0.40
C GLY A 159 -6.05 -1.37 -0.41
N ALA A 160 -7.33 -1.75 -0.22
CA ALA A 160 -8.43 -0.79 -0.13
C ALA A 160 -8.26 0.18 1.04
N THR A 161 -7.87 -0.30 2.23
CA THR A 161 -7.63 0.58 3.38
C THR A 161 -6.47 1.55 3.14
N LYS A 162 -5.40 1.11 2.45
CA LYS A 162 -4.28 1.99 2.08
C LYS A 162 -4.72 3.04 1.04
N ARG A 163 -5.55 2.64 0.07
CA ARG A 163 -6.11 3.60 -0.90
C ARG A 163 -6.99 4.65 -0.21
N PHE A 164 -7.85 4.26 0.74
CA PHE A 164 -8.61 5.22 1.54
C PHE A 164 -7.73 6.19 2.33
N ALA A 165 -6.63 5.71 2.90
CA ALA A 165 -5.66 6.57 3.56
C ALA A 165 -5.06 7.62 2.60
N GLU A 166 -4.72 7.23 1.37
CA GLU A 166 -4.26 8.17 0.35
C GLU A 166 -5.35 9.19 -0.02
N LEU A 167 -6.59 8.76 -0.26
CA LEU A 167 -7.71 9.64 -0.58
C LEU A 167 -7.96 10.68 0.52
N ILE A 168 -7.86 10.28 1.80
CA ILE A 168 -7.96 11.19 2.94
C ILE A 168 -6.87 12.27 2.86
N LEU A 169 -5.62 11.86 2.63
CA LEU A 169 -4.51 12.78 2.62
C LEU A 169 -4.56 13.73 1.42
N GLN A 170 -4.90 13.23 0.22
CA GLN A 170 -5.09 14.05 -0.98
C GLN A 170 -6.20 15.09 -0.77
N SER A 171 -7.33 14.65 -0.23
CA SER A 171 -8.49 15.49 0.04
C SER A 171 -8.21 16.57 1.09
N LEU A 172 -7.50 16.23 2.17
CA LEU A 172 -7.10 17.19 3.20
C LEU A 172 -6.03 18.16 2.69
N ALA A 173 -5.02 17.69 1.96
CA ALA A 173 -4.01 18.55 1.36
C ALA A 173 -4.65 19.61 0.46
N HIS A 174 -5.55 19.20 -0.45
CA HIS A 174 -6.29 20.12 -1.31
C HIS A 174 -7.13 21.13 -0.51
N LYS A 175 -7.75 20.70 0.59
CA LYS A 175 -8.54 21.58 1.46
C LYS A 175 -7.69 22.64 2.16
N ILE A 176 -6.44 22.31 2.55
CA ILE A 176 -5.56 23.20 3.36
C ILE A 176 -4.56 23.97 2.53
N VAL A 177 -4.51 23.79 1.21
CA VAL A 177 -3.53 24.39 0.30
C VAL A 177 -3.29 25.89 0.51
N ASN A 178 -4.34 26.63 0.90
CA ASN A 178 -4.27 28.06 1.17
C ASN A 178 -4.36 28.43 2.67
N GLN A 179 -4.34 27.44 3.58
CA GLN A 179 -4.64 27.66 4.99
C GLN A 179 -3.60 27.06 5.94
N GLY A 180 -2.74 26.16 5.45
CA GLY A 180 -1.95 25.32 6.31
C GLY A 180 -0.45 25.46 6.16
N ALA A 181 0.23 25.25 7.28
CA ALA A 181 1.67 25.11 7.35
C ALA A 181 2.13 23.66 7.07
N THR A 182 1.21 22.70 6.91
CA THR A 182 1.53 21.26 6.80
C THR A 182 1.58 20.82 5.34
N THR A 183 2.77 20.42 4.89
CA THR A 183 2.95 19.73 3.61
C THR A 183 2.65 18.24 3.79
N ILE A 184 1.73 17.69 2.99
CA ILE A 184 1.31 16.29 3.03
C ILE A 184 1.90 15.57 1.83
N THR A 185 2.55 14.43 2.07
CA THR A 185 3.19 13.60 1.04
C THR A 185 2.76 12.15 1.19
N MET A 186 2.55 11.48 0.09
CA MET A 186 2.30 10.03 0.06
C MET A 186 3.33 9.38 -0.86
N VAL A 187 3.86 8.22 -0.46
CA VAL A 187 4.86 7.51 -1.26
C VAL A 187 4.46 6.04 -1.42
N ARG A 188 4.26 5.61 -2.66
CA ARG A 188 4.00 4.23 -3.04
C ARG A 188 5.27 3.52 -3.47
N PHE A 189 5.42 2.30 -3.00
CA PHE A 189 6.41 1.36 -3.52
C PHE A 189 5.90 -0.08 -3.40
N GLY A 190 6.56 -1.01 -4.09
CA GLY A 190 6.22 -2.43 -4.09
C GLY A 190 6.78 -3.18 -2.90
N ASN A 191 7.19 -4.45 -3.11
CA ASN A 191 7.74 -5.23 -2.02
C ASN A 191 9.17 -4.80 -1.71
N VAL A 192 9.52 -4.89 -0.42
CA VAL A 192 10.89 -4.70 0.02
C VAL A 192 11.49 -6.03 0.49
N LEU A 193 12.77 -6.25 0.18
CA LEU A 193 13.49 -7.47 0.52
C LEU A 193 13.59 -7.64 2.05
N ASP A 194 13.46 -8.88 2.49
CA ASP A 194 13.69 -9.29 3.89
C ASP A 194 12.81 -8.60 4.95
N SER A 195 11.69 -7.97 4.53
CA SER A 195 10.73 -7.39 5.48
C SER A 195 10.01 -8.47 6.29
N SER A 196 9.67 -8.16 7.54
CA SER A 196 9.01 -9.09 8.47
C SER A 196 7.77 -9.73 7.85
N GLY A 197 7.69 -11.07 7.90
CA GLY A 197 6.59 -11.86 7.36
C GLY A 197 6.48 -11.89 5.83
N SER A 198 7.50 -11.43 5.09
CA SER A 198 7.54 -11.50 3.63
C SER A 198 8.02 -12.86 3.11
N VAL A 199 8.02 -13.00 1.77
CA VAL A 199 8.37 -14.25 1.09
C VAL A 199 9.80 -14.73 1.37
N ILE A 200 10.77 -13.81 1.48
CA ILE A 200 12.18 -14.18 1.68
C ILE A 200 12.43 -14.82 3.05
N PRO A 201 12.03 -14.22 4.19
CA PRO A 201 12.11 -14.91 5.48
C PRO A 201 11.37 -16.24 5.52
N MET A 202 10.24 -16.35 4.83
CA MET A 202 9.49 -17.59 4.73
C MET A 202 10.30 -18.66 3.99
N PHE A 203 10.86 -18.34 2.83
CA PHE A 203 11.70 -19.25 2.06
C PHE A 203 12.95 -19.67 2.83
N LYS A 204 13.67 -18.73 3.48
CA LYS A 204 14.80 -19.04 4.36
C LYS A 204 14.43 -20.08 5.43
N LYS A 205 13.25 -19.90 6.08
CA LYS A 205 12.75 -20.84 7.09
C LYS A 205 12.43 -22.20 6.48
N GLN A 206 11.77 -22.24 5.33
CA GLN A 206 11.41 -23.48 4.63
C GLN A 206 12.66 -24.26 4.18
N ILE A 207 13.65 -23.58 3.59
CA ILE A 207 14.94 -24.18 3.21
C ILE A 207 15.62 -24.78 4.44
N LYS A 208 15.73 -24.02 5.52
CA LYS A 208 16.33 -24.50 6.77
C LYS A 208 15.65 -25.72 7.37
N SER A 209 14.35 -25.89 7.10
CA SER A 209 13.54 -27.02 7.56
C SER A 209 13.57 -28.22 6.59
N GLY A 210 14.34 -28.19 5.50
CA GLY A 210 14.38 -29.25 4.49
C GLY A 210 13.27 -29.18 3.44
N GLY A 211 12.57 -28.04 3.33
CA GLY A 211 11.52 -27.82 2.33
C GLY A 211 10.13 -28.37 2.74
N PRO A 212 9.19 -28.44 1.82
CA PRO A 212 9.25 -27.79 0.50
C PRO A 212 9.15 -26.27 0.58
N ILE A 213 9.65 -25.54 -0.43
CA ILE A 213 9.32 -24.15 -0.63
C ILE A 213 7.92 -24.04 -1.23
N THR A 214 7.07 -23.19 -0.65
CA THR A 214 5.69 -22.98 -1.14
C THR A 214 5.57 -21.68 -1.93
N VAL A 215 5.16 -21.78 -3.20
CA VAL A 215 4.85 -20.67 -4.11
C VAL A 215 3.37 -20.73 -4.47
N THR A 216 2.68 -19.59 -4.51
CA THR A 216 1.24 -19.56 -4.74
C THR A 216 0.86 -19.86 -6.19
N ASP A 217 1.61 -19.34 -7.17
CA ASP A 217 1.39 -19.65 -8.60
C ASP A 217 2.73 -19.56 -9.35
N PRO A 218 3.02 -20.43 -10.32
CA PRO A 218 4.29 -20.41 -11.07
C PRO A 218 4.50 -19.11 -11.87
N ARG A 219 3.44 -18.39 -12.19
CA ARG A 219 3.48 -17.15 -12.99
C ARG A 219 3.54 -15.88 -12.15
N ILE A 220 3.48 -16.00 -10.81
CA ILE A 220 3.40 -14.83 -9.93
C ILE A 220 4.70 -14.02 -9.98
N VAL A 221 4.58 -12.72 -10.23
CA VAL A 221 5.70 -11.78 -10.23
C VAL A 221 5.50 -10.70 -9.18
N ARG A 222 6.61 -10.20 -8.66
CA ARG A 222 6.62 -9.06 -7.72
C ARG A 222 7.79 -8.14 -8.04
N TYR A 223 7.57 -6.87 -7.75
CA TYR A 223 8.65 -5.89 -7.77
C TYR A 223 9.36 -5.89 -6.42
N PHE A 224 10.68 -5.76 -6.42
CA PHE A 224 11.47 -5.72 -5.20
C PHE A 224 12.46 -4.56 -5.20
N MET A 225 12.67 -4.03 -4.00
CA MET A 225 13.65 -3.01 -3.68
C MET A 225 14.29 -3.37 -2.32
N THR A 226 15.47 -2.85 -2.00
CA THR A 226 15.99 -2.99 -0.63
C THR A 226 15.20 -2.08 0.31
N ILE A 227 15.16 -2.42 1.60
CA ILE A 227 14.49 -1.55 2.60
C ILE A 227 15.22 -0.21 2.70
N SER A 228 16.55 -0.23 2.65
CA SER A 228 17.38 0.99 2.74
C SER A 228 17.12 1.92 1.56
N GLU A 229 17.13 1.41 0.32
CA GLU A 229 16.82 2.17 -0.89
C GLU A 229 15.40 2.76 -0.86
N ALA A 230 14.41 1.95 -0.49
CA ALA A 230 13.02 2.41 -0.41
C ALA A 230 12.86 3.58 0.57
N VAL A 231 13.50 3.50 1.74
CA VAL A 231 13.42 4.54 2.77
C VAL A 231 14.17 5.80 2.36
N GLU A 232 15.33 5.67 1.76
CA GLU A 232 16.09 6.80 1.23
C GLU A 232 15.29 7.59 0.19
N LEU A 233 14.67 6.88 -0.77
CA LEU A 233 13.80 7.51 -1.77
C LEU A 233 12.52 8.11 -1.15
N VAL A 234 11.96 7.51 -0.10
CA VAL A 234 10.83 8.08 0.67
C VAL A 234 11.22 9.42 1.30
N ILE A 235 12.38 9.49 1.92
CA ILE A 235 12.87 10.73 2.55
C ILE A 235 13.09 11.81 1.49
N GLN A 236 13.72 11.50 0.37
CA GLN A 236 13.91 12.43 -0.75
C GLN A 236 12.56 12.88 -1.35
N ALA A 237 11.61 11.95 -1.61
CA ALA A 237 10.28 12.27 -2.11
C ALA A 237 9.54 13.25 -1.19
N SER A 238 9.70 13.10 0.14
CA SER A 238 9.09 14.01 1.11
C SER A 238 9.59 15.46 0.98
N ALA A 239 10.82 15.64 0.55
CA ALA A 239 11.43 16.96 0.36
C ALA A 239 11.01 17.66 -0.95
N MET A 240 10.60 16.88 -1.95
CA MET A 240 10.11 17.38 -3.25
C MET A 240 8.63 17.77 -3.22
N SER A 241 7.90 17.46 -2.14
CA SER A 241 6.45 17.69 -2.08
C SER A 241 6.13 19.16 -1.86
N GLU A 242 5.12 19.65 -2.59
CA GLU A 242 4.61 21.01 -2.48
C GLU A 242 3.15 21.03 -2.00
N GLU A 243 2.27 20.23 -2.60
CA GLU A 243 0.81 20.34 -2.42
C GLU A 243 0.10 18.97 -2.33
N GLY A 244 0.51 18.10 -1.40
CA GLY A 244 -0.19 16.82 -1.24
C GLY A 244 0.12 15.81 -2.35
N ASN A 245 1.36 15.80 -2.82
CA ASN A 245 1.77 14.94 -3.93
C ASN A 245 1.80 13.47 -3.54
N LEU A 246 1.38 12.64 -4.49
CA LEU A 246 1.55 11.19 -4.46
C LEU A 246 2.75 10.82 -5.32
N PHE A 247 3.80 10.33 -4.67
CA PHE A 247 4.98 9.82 -5.35
C PHE A 247 4.95 8.31 -5.48
N VAL A 248 5.60 7.81 -6.52
CA VAL A 248 5.75 6.39 -6.83
C VAL A 248 7.21 6.11 -7.12
N LEU A 249 7.77 5.13 -6.43
CA LEU A 249 9.17 4.76 -6.61
C LEU A 249 9.32 3.80 -7.81
N ASP A 250 10.40 3.99 -8.58
CA ASP A 250 10.76 3.07 -9.64
C ASP A 250 11.21 1.72 -9.04
N MET A 251 10.39 0.73 -9.23
CA MET A 251 10.65 -0.62 -8.70
C MET A 251 11.53 -1.47 -9.64
N GLY A 252 11.94 -0.93 -10.78
CA GLY A 252 12.72 -1.66 -11.79
C GLY A 252 11.94 -2.80 -12.44
N LYS A 253 12.62 -3.92 -12.71
CA LYS A 253 12.01 -5.08 -13.36
C LYS A 253 11.31 -6.00 -12.35
N PRO A 254 10.15 -6.57 -12.71
CA PRO A 254 9.47 -7.56 -11.86
C PRO A 254 10.27 -8.88 -11.83
N ILE A 255 10.22 -9.56 -10.69
CA ILE A 255 10.90 -10.85 -10.46
C ILE A 255 9.85 -11.94 -10.32
N LEU A 256 10.04 -13.04 -11.03
CA LEU A 256 9.24 -14.25 -10.89
C LEU A 256 9.54 -14.91 -9.53
N ILE A 257 8.52 -15.17 -8.73
CA ILE A 257 8.72 -15.72 -7.37
C ILE A 257 9.28 -17.14 -7.42
N ALA A 258 8.96 -17.92 -8.45
CA ALA A 258 9.55 -19.24 -8.68
C ALA A 258 11.07 -19.16 -8.93
N ASP A 259 11.54 -18.17 -9.72
CA ASP A 259 12.96 -17.94 -9.95
C ASP A 259 13.67 -17.49 -8.68
N LEU A 260 13.04 -16.63 -7.89
CA LEU A 260 13.56 -16.24 -6.58
C LEU A 260 13.72 -17.45 -5.66
N ALA A 261 12.74 -18.36 -5.60
CA ALA A 261 12.81 -19.59 -4.83
C ALA A 261 13.99 -20.45 -5.28
N THR A 262 14.11 -20.71 -6.59
CA THR A 262 15.22 -21.47 -7.19
C THR A 262 16.58 -20.86 -6.82
N LYS A 263 16.76 -19.57 -7.01
CA LYS A 263 18.00 -18.87 -6.66
C LYS A 263 18.33 -18.96 -5.18
N MET A 264 17.34 -18.87 -4.30
CA MET A 264 17.54 -18.98 -2.85
C MET A 264 17.98 -20.39 -2.43
N ILE A 265 17.44 -21.45 -3.06
CA ILE A 265 17.87 -22.82 -2.85
C ILE A 265 19.36 -22.94 -3.26
N GLN A 266 19.70 -22.48 -4.46
CA GLN A 266 21.06 -22.55 -4.99
C GLN A 266 22.08 -21.76 -4.13
N LEU A 267 21.71 -20.57 -3.67
CA LEU A 267 22.54 -19.75 -2.76
C LEU A 267 22.74 -20.40 -1.39
N SER A 268 21.86 -21.34 -1.02
CA SER A 268 22.02 -22.12 0.20
C SER A 268 22.89 -23.37 0.01
N GLY A 269 23.48 -23.55 -1.17
CA GLY A 269 24.33 -24.70 -1.53
C GLY A 269 23.51 -25.98 -1.81
N LEU A 270 22.18 -25.84 -2.07
CA LEU A 270 21.24 -26.94 -2.28
C LEU A 270 20.74 -26.94 -3.73
N GLN A 271 20.15 -28.07 -4.14
CA GLN A 271 19.60 -28.27 -5.49
C GLN A 271 18.06 -28.38 -5.43
N VAL A 272 17.42 -27.85 -6.47
CA VAL A 272 15.98 -28.00 -6.63
C VAL A 272 15.63 -29.44 -6.97
N ALA A 273 14.69 -30.04 -6.24
CA ALA A 273 14.10 -31.33 -6.56
C ALA A 273 12.94 -31.11 -7.54
N ASP A 274 13.07 -31.64 -8.75
CA ASP A 274 12.03 -31.60 -9.79
C ASP A 274 12.10 -32.84 -10.70
N VAL A 275 11.29 -32.85 -11.77
CA VAL A 275 11.25 -33.98 -12.72
C VAL A 275 12.61 -34.23 -13.40
N SER A 276 13.41 -33.18 -13.60
CA SER A 276 14.74 -33.24 -14.21
C SER A 276 15.84 -33.64 -13.21
N ASN A 277 15.62 -33.40 -11.92
CA ASN A 277 16.52 -33.72 -10.80
C ASN A 277 15.72 -34.29 -9.61
N PRO A 278 15.26 -35.56 -9.69
CA PRO A 278 14.44 -36.16 -8.62
C PRO A 278 15.16 -36.31 -7.28
N ASP A 279 16.49 -36.38 -7.31
CA ASP A 279 17.35 -36.51 -6.12
C ASP A 279 17.78 -35.15 -5.54
N GLY A 280 17.18 -34.04 -6.01
CA GLY A 280 17.43 -32.71 -5.48
C GLY A 280 17.00 -32.58 -4.00
N ASP A 281 17.50 -31.55 -3.34
CA ASP A 281 17.34 -31.38 -1.89
C ASP A 281 16.01 -30.74 -1.50
N ILE A 282 15.48 -29.82 -2.32
CA ILE A 282 14.30 -28.98 -1.96
C ILE A 282 13.31 -28.92 -3.13
N GLU A 283 12.09 -29.36 -2.87
CA GLU A 283 10.95 -29.24 -3.80
C GLU A 283 10.34 -27.82 -3.75
N ILE A 284 9.93 -27.28 -4.93
CA ILE A 284 9.09 -26.09 -5.03
C ILE A 284 7.64 -26.53 -5.27
N LYS A 285 6.78 -26.33 -4.26
CA LYS A 285 5.37 -26.74 -4.31
C LYS A 285 4.46 -25.56 -4.61
N TYR A 286 3.58 -25.70 -5.61
CA TYR A 286 2.57 -24.69 -5.95
C TYR A 286 1.29 -24.96 -5.20
N ILE A 287 0.80 -23.95 -4.42
CA ILE A 287 -0.29 -24.12 -3.46
C ILE A 287 -1.60 -23.39 -3.84
N GLY A 288 -1.61 -22.69 -4.99
CA GLY A 288 -2.73 -21.86 -5.43
C GLY A 288 -2.68 -20.42 -4.89
N LEU A 289 -3.30 -19.50 -5.64
CA LEU A 289 -3.41 -18.09 -5.23
C LEU A 289 -4.27 -17.95 -3.97
N ARG A 290 -3.88 -17.04 -3.08
CA ARG A 290 -4.66 -16.69 -1.90
C ARG A 290 -5.79 -15.74 -2.29
N PRO A 291 -6.90 -15.70 -1.51
CA PRO A 291 -7.95 -14.70 -1.72
C PRO A 291 -7.39 -13.27 -1.76
N GLY A 292 -7.75 -12.52 -2.80
CA GLY A 292 -7.28 -11.14 -2.98
C GLY A 292 -5.83 -10.98 -3.47
N GLU A 293 -5.11 -12.07 -3.75
CA GLU A 293 -3.74 -12.02 -4.29
C GLU A 293 -3.76 -11.83 -5.80
N LYS A 294 -3.03 -10.81 -6.31
CA LYS A 294 -2.85 -10.57 -7.74
C LYS A 294 -1.71 -11.41 -8.31
N LEU A 295 -1.83 -11.90 -9.55
CA LEU A 295 -0.70 -12.47 -10.29
C LEU A 295 0.37 -11.41 -10.58
N TYR A 296 -0.07 -10.24 -11.01
CA TYR A 296 0.76 -9.10 -11.38
C TYR A 296 0.34 -7.89 -10.56
N GLU A 297 1.28 -7.24 -9.87
CA GLU A 297 1.01 -5.99 -9.17
C GLU A 297 1.17 -4.79 -10.11
N GLU A 298 0.35 -3.78 -9.90
CA GLU A 298 0.37 -2.53 -10.64
C GLU A 298 0.93 -1.43 -9.73
N ILE A 299 1.91 -0.67 -10.21
CA ILE A 299 2.51 0.41 -9.42
C ILE A 299 1.72 1.71 -9.60
N LEU A 300 1.08 1.88 -10.76
CA LEU A 300 0.34 3.08 -11.18
C LEU A 300 -1.08 2.75 -11.62
N ALA A 301 -2.04 3.57 -11.21
CA ALA A 301 -3.43 3.47 -11.69
C ALA A 301 -3.60 4.01 -13.12
N THR A 302 -2.82 5.02 -13.46
CA THR A 302 -2.79 5.67 -14.78
C THR A 302 -1.36 5.66 -15.33
N LYS A 303 -1.21 5.79 -16.65
CA LYS A 303 0.11 5.97 -17.27
C LYS A 303 0.66 7.40 -17.12
N ALA A 304 -0.13 8.32 -16.55
CA ALA A 304 0.24 9.70 -16.37
C ALA A 304 1.14 9.84 -15.13
N THR A 305 2.43 10.01 -15.37
CA THR A 305 3.42 10.33 -14.34
C THR A 305 4.28 11.49 -14.80
N ILE A 306 4.65 12.33 -13.85
CA ILE A 306 5.59 13.43 -14.05
C ILE A 306 6.93 12.99 -13.46
N LYS A 307 8.00 13.17 -14.24
CA LYS A 307 9.37 12.96 -13.77
C LYS A 307 9.71 14.01 -12.71
N THR A 308 10.45 13.60 -11.70
CA THR A 308 11.01 14.51 -10.71
C THR A 308 12.51 14.74 -10.96
N GLU A 309 13.15 15.48 -10.08
CA GLU A 309 14.61 15.68 -10.08
C GLU A 309 15.36 14.37 -9.85
N ASN A 310 14.78 13.45 -9.06
CA ASN A 310 15.33 12.12 -8.88
C ASN A 310 14.73 11.13 -9.91
N PRO A 311 15.56 10.48 -10.74
CA PRO A 311 15.08 9.58 -11.80
C PRO A 311 14.34 8.33 -11.30
N LEU A 312 14.47 7.99 -10.02
CA LEU A 312 13.78 6.86 -9.39
C LEU A 312 12.48 7.26 -8.67
N ILE A 313 12.09 8.54 -8.71
CA ILE A 313 10.88 9.06 -8.07
C ILE A 313 10.00 9.70 -9.13
N PHE A 314 8.75 9.22 -9.24
CA PHE A 314 7.76 9.79 -10.15
C PHE A 314 6.62 10.38 -9.34
N ARG A 315 6.05 11.51 -9.79
CA ARG A 315 4.80 12.03 -9.26
C ARG A 315 3.64 11.45 -10.05
N ALA A 316 2.68 10.83 -9.35
CA ALA A 316 1.46 10.32 -9.95
C ALA A 316 0.39 11.43 -10.01
N GLU A 317 -0.27 11.53 -11.15
CA GLU A 317 -1.47 12.37 -11.30
C GLU A 317 -2.69 11.48 -11.13
N GLU A 318 -3.40 11.65 -10.03
CA GLU A 318 -4.62 10.93 -9.73
C GLU A 318 -5.74 11.90 -9.36
N GLU A 319 -6.97 11.51 -9.65
CA GLU A 319 -8.16 12.31 -9.33
C GLU A 319 -8.31 12.47 -7.81
N ILE A 320 -8.57 13.70 -7.37
CA ILE A 320 -8.76 14.08 -5.98
C ILE A 320 -10.26 14.08 -5.68
N ILE A 321 -10.66 13.41 -4.60
CA ILE A 321 -12.02 13.48 -4.08
C ILE A 321 -12.11 14.63 -3.08
N GLU A 322 -13.03 15.55 -3.31
CA GLU A 322 -13.29 16.66 -2.40
C GLU A 322 -13.66 16.19 -0.99
N TRP A 323 -13.12 16.86 0.03
CA TRP A 323 -13.37 16.49 1.43
C TRP A 323 -14.86 16.45 1.79
N THR A 324 -15.66 17.33 1.21
CA THR A 324 -17.12 17.37 1.37
C THR A 324 -17.82 16.10 0.90
N LEU A 325 -17.25 15.41 -0.09
CA LEU A 325 -17.74 14.13 -0.61
C LEU A 325 -17.15 12.93 0.14
N LEU A 326 -15.91 13.03 0.59
CA LEU A 326 -15.23 11.93 1.29
C LEU A 326 -15.68 11.78 2.74
N LYS A 327 -15.92 12.90 3.44
CA LYS A 327 -16.30 12.90 4.86
C LYS A 327 -17.55 12.07 5.16
N PRO A 328 -18.68 12.20 4.43
CA PRO A 328 -19.86 11.35 4.66
C PRO A 328 -19.56 9.85 4.53
N ILE A 329 -18.69 9.47 3.60
CA ILE A 329 -18.29 8.07 3.39
C ILE A 329 -17.51 7.53 4.59
N LEU A 330 -16.62 8.35 5.15
CA LEU A 330 -15.88 7.99 6.36
C LEU A 330 -16.81 7.84 7.58
N GLU A 331 -17.85 8.67 7.69
CA GLU A 331 -18.85 8.51 8.75
C GLU A 331 -19.69 7.23 8.56
N GLU A 332 -20.14 6.93 7.33
CA GLU A 332 -20.79 5.66 6.99
C GLU A 332 -19.91 4.45 7.34
N LEU A 333 -18.64 4.49 6.95
CA LEU A 333 -17.67 3.44 7.25
C LEU A 333 -17.45 3.27 8.77
N LYS A 334 -17.43 4.38 9.52
CA LYS A 334 -17.31 4.38 10.97
C LYS A 334 -18.52 3.74 11.65
N ILE A 335 -19.72 4.07 11.19
CA ILE A 335 -20.98 3.47 11.68
C ILE A 335 -20.96 1.96 11.41
N SER A 336 -20.63 1.54 10.19
CA SER A 336 -20.54 0.12 9.83
C SER A 336 -19.51 -0.65 10.69
N CYS A 337 -18.43 0.00 11.10
CA CYS A 337 -17.49 -0.59 12.06
C CYS A 337 -18.08 -0.74 13.46
N ILE A 338 -18.86 0.22 13.94
CA ILE A 338 -19.52 0.17 15.24
C ILE A 338 -20.59 -0.92 15.27
N GLU A 339 -21.38 -1.03 14.18
CA GLU A 339 -22.45 -2.01 14.01
C GLU A 339 -21.93 -3.40 13.63
N THR A 340 -20.61 -3.54 13.42
CA THR A 340 -19.98 -4.78 12.97
C THR A 340 -20.54 -5.33 11.64
N ASP A 341 -20.97 -4.44 10.74
CA ASP A 341 -21.49 -4.79 9.42
C ASP A 341 -20.36 -5.00 8.39
N LEU A 342 -19.89 -6.25 8.30
CA LEU A 342 -18.84 -6.65 7.38
C LEU A 342 -19.23 -6.47 5.90
N THR A 343 -20.50 -6.69 5.58
CA THR A 343 -21.00 -6.59 4.20
C THR A 343 -20.94 -5.14 3.74
N GLU A 344 -21.37 -4.22 4.58
CA GLU A 344 -21.35 -2.80 4.29
C GLU A 344 -19.91 -2.25 4.21
N ILE A 345 -19.03 -2.67 5.12
CA ILE A 345 -17.60 -2.30 5.05
C ILE A 345 -17.01 -2.73 3.70
N ARG A 346 -17.22 -3.99 3.27
CA ARG A 346 -16.73 -4.47 1.97
C ARG A 346 -17.33 -3.68 0.82
N ARG A 347 -18.62 -3.34 0.88
CA ARG A 347 -19.32 -2.53 -0.12
C ARG A 347 -18.71 -1.12 -0.23
N ILE A 348 -18.49 -0.45 0.88
CA ILE A 348 -17.88 0.89 0.91
C ILE A 348 -16.47 0.85 0.36
N LEU A 349 -15.64 -0.09 0.84
CA LEU A 349 -14.26 -0.23 0.42
C LEU A 349 -14.14 -0.54 -1.09
N SER A 350 -14.98 -1.41 -1.65
CA SER A 350 -14.93 -1.79 -3.07
C SER A 350 -15.44 -0.68 -3.99
N ARG A 351 -16.57 -0.03 -3.65
CA ARG A 351 -17.19 1.02 -4.49
C ARG A 351 -16.31 2.24 -4.68
N ARG A 352 -15.55 2.65 -3.66
CA ARG A 352 -14.84 3.92 -3.64
C ARG A 352 -13.38 3.82 -4.06
N THR A 353 -12.79 2.66 -3.98
CA THR A 353 -11.44 2.44 -4.52
C THR A 353 -11.44 2.36 -6.05
N THR A 354 -12.58 2.12 -6.68
CA THR A 354 -12.78 2.16 -8.13
C THR A 354 -13.26 3.52 -8.67
N MET A 355 -13.66 4.46 -7.80
CA MET A 355 -14.19 5.77 -8.23
C MET A 355 -13.15 6.75 -8.80
N THR A 356 -11.90 6.38 -8.92
CA THR A 356 -10.89 7.18 -9.60
C THR A 356 -10.98 7.16 -11.14
N ALA A 357 -12.05 6.58 -11.71
CA ALA A 357 -12.24 6.55 -13.16
C ALA A 357 -13.71 6.72 -13.60
N ALA A 358 -14.64 7.02 -12.69
CA ALA A 358 -16.07 6.86 -13.02
C ALA A 358 -16.91 8.13 -12.88
N ASN A 359 -16.35 9.32 -13.10
CA ASN A 359 -17.17 10.53 -13.36
C ASN A 359 -17.15 10.97 -14.83
N THR A 360 -16.58 10.18 -15.70
CA THR A 360 -16.91 10.23 -17.12
C THR A 360 -17.70 8.97 -17.43
N SER A 361 -19.01 9.09 -17.49
CA SER A 361 -19.97 8.20 -18.14
C SER A 361 -19.35 6.95 -18.79
N GLY A 362 -19.29 5.84 -18.10
CA GLY A 362 -18.98 4.59 -18.77
C GLY A 362 -18.34 3.54 -17.86
N ASP A 363 -18.92 2.37 -17.87
CA ASP A 363 -18.34 1.11 -17.47
C ASP A 363 -16.88 1.05 -17.96
N PRO A 364 -15.90 0.57 -17.17
CA PRO A 364 -14.49 0.47 -17.58
C PRO A 364 -14.28 -0.48 -18.78
N VAL A 365 -15.29 -1.22 -19.12
CA VAL A 365 -15.38 -2.05 -20.32
C VAL A 365 -16.56 -1.52 -21.13
N PRO A 366 -16.43 -1.26 -22.43
CA PRO A 366 -17.56 -0.88 -23.26
C PRO A 366 -18.73 -1.83 -22.99
N ALA A 367 -19.86 -1.30 -22.62
CA ALA A 367 -21.05 -2.08 -22.27
C ALA A 367 -22.31 -1.33 -22.71
N ILE A 368 -23.34 -2.06 -23.10
CA ILE A 368 -24.64 -1.47 -23.38
C ILE A 368 -25.44 -1.50 -22.06
N PRO A 369 -25.77 -0.34 -21.44
CA PRO A 369 -26.64 -0.28 -20.27
C PRO A 369 -28.02 -0.86 -20.58
N GLU A 370 -28.69 -1.43 -19.58
CA GLU A 370 -30.03 -2.00 -19.79
C GLU A 370 -31.05 -0.94 -20.24
N ALA A 371 -30.91 0.29 -19.77
CA ALA A 371 -31.77 1.41 -20.17
C ALA A 371 -31.62 1.79 -21.67
N ASP A 372 -30.44 1.51 -22.26
CA ASP A 372 -30.11 1.86 -23.63
C ASP A 372 -30.24 0.65 -24.59
N ALA A 373 -30.55 -0.53 -24.05
CA ALA A 373 -30.68 -1.75 -24.84
C ALA A 373 -31.97 -1.71 -25.70
N THR A 374 -31.80 -1.97 -26.99
CA THR A 374 -32.88 -2.00 -27.99
C THR A 374 -32.84 -3.29 -28.81
N GLY A 375 -33.94 -3.58 -29.52
CA GLY A 375 -34.00 -4.73 -30.44
C GLY A 375 -33.74 -6.08 -29.75
N ASP A 376 -32.89 -6.87 -30.37
CA ASP A 376 -32.56 -8.23 -29.86
C ASP A 376 -31.73 -8.23 -28.58
N VAL A 377 -30.90 -7.21 -28.36
CA VAL A 377 -30.15 -7.02 -27.13
C VAL A 377 -31.11 -6.90 -25.94
N ALA A 378 -32.17 -6.09 -26.06
CA ALA A 378 -33.17 -5.92 -25.00
C ALA A 378 -33.92 -7.23 -24.70
N LYS A 379 -34.21 -8.04 -25.72
CA LYS A 379 -34.88 -9.35 -25.55
C LYS A 379 -33.97 -10.33 -24.78
N ILE A 380 -32.68 -10.43 -25.19
CA ILE A 380 -31.74 -11.31 -24.54
C ILE A 380 -31.51 -10.86 -23.08
N TYR A 381 -31.43 -9.57 -22.79
CA TYR A 381 -31.33 -9.07 -21.42
C TYR A 381 -32.54 -9.47 -20.54
N ALA A 382 -33.76 -9.40 -21.11
CA ALA A 382 -34.94 -9.82 -20.39
C ALA A 382 -34.93 -11.34 -20.09
N ASP A 383 -34.43 -12.15 -21.04
CA ASP A 383 -34.30 -13.59 -20.91
C ASP A 383 -33.22 -13.98 -19.89
N ILE A 384 -32.07 -13.31 -19.91
CA ILE A 384 -31.00 -13.47 -18.91
C ILE A 384 -31.52 -13.20 -17.51
N ARG A 385 -32.26 -12.08 -17.30
CA ARG A 385 -32.82 -11.79 -15.98
C ARG A 385 -33.83 -12.83 -15.50
N ALA A 386 -34.68 -13.30 -16.40
CA ALA A 386 -35.67 -14.32 -16.09
C ALA A 386 -34.99 -15.66 -15.73
N THR A 387 -33.99 -16.06 -16.51
CA THR A 387 -33.28 -17.36 -16.34
C THR A 387 -32.39 -17.34 -15.10
N GLN A 388 -31.61 -16.25 -14.88
CA GLN A 388 -30.70 -16.14 -13.75
C GLN A 388 -31.37 -15.61 -12.47
N GLN A 389 -32.66 -15.25 -12.51
CA GLN A 389 -33.40 -14.63 -11.43
C GLN A 389 -32.70 -13.41 -10.83
N ALA A 390 -31.99 -12.67 -11.68
CA ALA A 390 -31.19 -11.50 -11.29
C ALA A 390 -31.96 -10.20 -11.50
N PRO A 391 -31.90 -9.24 -10.59
CA PRO A 391 -32.58 -7.94 -10.72
C PRO A 391 -31.99 -7.09 -11.87
N VAL A 392 -30.74 -7.32 -12.23
CA VAL A 392 -30.01 -6.59 -13.28
C VAL A 392 -29.11 -7.54 -14.08
N VAL A 393 -28.88 -7.21 -15.35
CA VAL A 393 -27.92 -7.93 -16.21
C VAL A 393 -26.50 -7.52 -15.82
N ASN A 394 -25.66 -8.51 -15.51
CA ASN A 394 -24.29 -8.23 -15.08
C ASN A 394 -23.42 -7.66 -16.21
N LEU A 395 -22.27 -7.07 -15.82
CA LEU A 395 -21.39 -6.36 -16.75
C LEU A 395 -20.85 -7.22 -17.90
N ILE A 396 -20.61 -8.52 -17.66
CA ILE A 396 -20.08 -9.42 -18.70
C ILE A 396 -21.07 -9.51 -19.86
N TRP A 397 -22.35 -9.71 -19.59
CA TRP A 397 -23.38 -9.78 -20.62
C TRP A 397 -23.57 -8.45 -21.34
N ARG A 398 -23.54 -7.34 -20.59
CA ARG A 398 -23.62 -5.97 -21.15
C ARG A 398 -22.41 -5.65 -22.03
N HIS A 399 -21.22 -6.16 -21.70
CA HIS A 399 -20.03 -6.02 -22.53
C HIS A 399 -20.14 -6.86 -23.81
N LEU A 400 -20.56 -8.11 -23.72
CA LEU A 400 -20.76 -8.97 -24.89
C LEU A 400 -21.74 -8.38 -25.90
N ALA A 401 -22.69 -7.58 -25.45
CA ALA A 401 -23.63 -6.85 -26.31
C ALA A 401 -22.97 -5.76 -27.19
N THR A 402 -21.76 -5.34 -26.88
CA THR A 402 -21.00 -4.35 -27.71
C THR A 402 -20.33 -5.00 -28.93
N PHE A 403 -20.23 -6.31 -28.98
CA PHE A 403 -19.69 -7.03 -30.14
C PHE A 403 -20.81 -7.50 -31.10
N PRO A 404 -20.63 -7.39 -32.40
CA PRO A 404 -21.60 -7.93 -33.35
C PRO A 404 -21.87 -9.41 -33.08
N ASN A 405 -23.13 -9.77 -32.78
CA ASN A 405 -23.59 -11.10 -32.41
C ASN A 405 -22.95 -11.73 -31.14
N GLY A 406 -22.07 -11.01 -30.41
CA GLY A 406 -21.35 -11.57 -29.26
C GLY A 406 -22.27 -12.01 -28.12
N LEU A 407 -23.27 -11.19 -27.78
CA LEU A 407 -24.26 -11.51 -26.76
C LEU A 407 -25.13 -12.71 -27.15
N ALA A 408 -25.65 -12.73 -28.37
CA ALA A 408 -26.49 -13.81 -28.88
C ALA A 408 -25.73 -15.14 -28.89
N TRP A 409 -24.51 -15.15 -29.46
CA TRP A 409 -23.64 -16.32 -29.46
C TRP A 409 -23.35 -16.87 -28.06
N ALA A 410 -23.03 -16.01 -27.11
CA ALA A 410 -22.72 -16.44 -25.74
C ALA A 410 -23.96 -16.97 -25.02
N TRP A 411 -25.12 -16.35 -25.24
CA TRP A 411 -26.36 -16.76 -24.57
C TRP A 411 -26.91 -18.09 -25.13
N GLU A 412 -26.83 -18.29 -26.44
CA GLU A 412 -27.24 -19.54 -27.11
C GLU A 412 -26.31 -20.75 -26.82
N SER A 413 -25.10 -20.45 -26.32
CA SER A 413 -24.10 -21.48 -25.98
C SER A 413 -24.19 -22.00 -24.54
N LEU A 414 -25.10 -21.45 -23.72
CA LEU A 414 -25.39 -21.88 -22.36
C LEU A 414 -26.61 -22.80 -22.28
#